data_6dda78e7df73d487cacb04307aba0494
#
_entry.id   6dda78e7df73d487cacb04307aba0494
#
_cell.length_a   1.000
_cell.length_b   1.000
_cell.length_c   1.000
_cell.angle_alpha   90.00
_cell.angle_beta   90.00
_cell.angle_gamma   90.00
#
_symmetry.space_group_name_H-M   'P 1'
#
loop_
_entity.id
_entity.type
_entity.pdbx_description
1 polymer ?
#
loop_
_entity_poly.entity_id
_entity_poly.type
_entity_poly.pdbx_seq_one_letter_code
_entity_poly.pdbx_strand_id
1 'polypeptide(L)'
;MIQPHPSTLDETGAEQHRAALAYVTEAFAEAILAGIESDSFAHAALSAALRELVAAYGEESVADFAEHLPARLRTGEFSTKARH
;
A
#
# COMPACT_ATOMS: atom_id res chain seq x y z
N MET A 1 -29.46 -22.67 -2.46
CA MET A 1 -28.16 -22.35 -2.03
C MET A 1 -27.46 -21.34 -2.93
N ILE A 2 -26.89 -20.34 -2.36
CA ILE A 2 -26.32 -19.25 -3.12
C ILE A 2 -24.83 -19.34 -3.09
N GLN A 3 -24.23 -19.22 -4.25
CA GLN A 3 -22.78 -19.23 -4.36
C GLN A 3 -22.26 -17.83 -4.42
N PRO A 4 -21.10 -17.59 -3.78
CA PRO A 4 -20.54 -16.26 -3.85
C PRO A 4 -20.12 -15.94 -5.28
N HIS A 5 -20.33 -14.71 -5.64
CA HIS A 5 -19.87 -14.23 -6.94
C HIS A 5 -18.43 -13.81 -6.86
N PRO A 6 -17.68 -13.99 -7.94
CA PRO A 6 -16.34 -13.40 -7.96
C PRO A 6 -16.37 -11.89 -7.74
N SER A 7 -17.39 -11.22 -8.27
CA SER A 7 -17.46 -9.78 -8.08
C SER A 7 -17.66 -9.41 -6.62
N THR A 8 -18.38 -10.26 -5.87
CA THR A 8 -18.56 -10.00 -4.45
C THR A 8 -17.22 -10.05 -3.73
N LEU A 9 -16.41 -11.05 -4.05
CA LEU A 9 -15.08 -11.15 -3.44
C LEU A 9 -14.21 -9.98 -3.85
N ASP A 10 -14.30 -9.56 -5.11
CA ASP A 10 -13.54 -8.42 -5.58
C ASP A 10 -13.96 -7.16 -4.85
N GLU A 11 -15.26 -7.00 -4.63
CA GLU A 11 -15.74 -5.83 -3.92
C GLU A 11 -15.26 -5.81 -2.49
N THR A 12 -15.26 -6.95 -1.83
CA THR A 12 -14.76 -7.02 -0.46
C THR A 12 -13.29 -6.67 -0.41
N GLY A 13 -12.51 -7.19 -1.34
CA GLY A 13 -11.09 -6.87 -1.39
C GLY A 13 -10.84 -5.41 -1.65
N ALA A 14 -11.61 -4.83 -2.57
CA ALA A 14 -11.47 -3.41 -2.87
C ALA A 14 -11.86 -2.55 -1.68
N GLU A 15 -12.90 -2.95 -0.97
CA GLU A 15 -13.32 -2.20 0.21
C GLU A 15 -12.28 -2.27 1.31
N GLN A 16 -11.70 -3.45 1.53
CA GLN A 16 -10.64 -3.58 2.51
C GLN A 16 -9.44 -2.73 2.16
N HIS A 17 -9.09 -2.71 0.89
CA HIS A 17 -7.96 -1.90 0.46
C HIS A 17 -8.23 -0.42 0.70
N ARG A 18 -9.43 0.04 0.37
CA ARG A 18 -9.78 1.44 0.59
C ARG A 18 -9.76 1.79 2.06
N ALA A 19 -10.29 0.91 2.90
CA ALA A 19 -10.29 1.16 4.33
C ALA A 19 -8.87 1.21 4.87
N ALA A 20 -8.02 0.30 4.44
CA ALA A 20 -6.63 0.29 4.87
C ALA A 20 -5.92 1.56 4.43
N LEU A 21 -6.18 1.99 3.20
CA LEU A 21 -5.54 3.19 2.69
C LEU A 21 -5.97 4.41 3.50
N ALA A 22 -7.23 4.44 3.96
CA ALA A 22 -7.68 5.53 4.80
C ALA A 22 -6.90 5.58 6.11
N TYR A 23 -6.63 4.43 6.71
CA TYR A 23 -5.82 4.41 7.93
C TYR A 23 -4.42 4.92 7.67
N VAL A 24 -3.82 4.51 6.56
CA VAL A 24 -2.48 4.97 6.23
C VAL A 24 -2.47 6.48 6.00
N THR A 25 -3.48 6.98 5.29
CA THR A 25 -3.57 8.41 5.02
C THR A 25 -3.70 9.20 6.31
N GLU A 26 -4.49 8.70 7.25
CA GLU A 26 -4.63 9.38 8.54
C GLU A 26 -3.33 9.34 9.33
N ALA A 27 -2.62 8.23 9.25
CA ALA A 27 -1.34 8.14 9.96
C ALA A 27 -0.35 9.16 9.41
N PHE A 28 -0.34 9.36 8.09
CA PHE A 28 0.51 10.39 7.50
C PHE A 28 0.15 11.77 8.03
N ALA A 29 -1.16 12.07 8.07
CA ALA A 29 -1.59 13.38 8.55
C ALA A 29 -1.18 13.59 10.01
N GLU A 30 -1.35 12.57 10.83
CA GLU A 30 -0.99 12.68 12.24
C GLU A 30 0.51 12.86 12.42
N ALA A 31 1.29 12.17 11.61
CA ALA A 31 2.75 12.31 11.70
C ALA A 31 3.17 13.73 11.41
N ILE A 32 2.57 14.34 10.39
CA ILE A 32 2.89 15.71 10.04
C ILE A 32 2.50 16.66 11.18
N LEU A 33 1.36 16.45 11.78
CA LEU A 33 0.93 17.26 12.91
C LEU A 33 1.90 17.10 14.09
N ALA A 34 2.50 15.94 14.22
CA ALA A 34 3.46 15.69 15.29
C ALA A 34 4.84 16.25 14.98
N GLY A 35 5.02 16.84 13.81
CA GLY A 35 6.31 17.44 13.45
C GLY A 35 7.24 16.52 12.72
N ILE A 36 6.77 15.35 12.31
CA ILE A 36 7.60 14.41 11.56
C ILE A 36 7.53 14.76 10.09
N GLU A 37 8.69 14.79 9.43
CA GLU A 37 8.70 15.09 8.01
C GLU A 37 8.08 13.95 7.22
N SER A 38 7.38 14.30 6.16
CA SER A 38 6.59 13.30 5.45
C SER A 38 7.46 12.24 4.78
N ASP A 39 8.64 12.61 4.26
CA ASP A 39 9.47 11.58 3.65
C ASP A 39 10.09 10.67 4.69
N SER A 40 10.41 11.18 5.86
CA SER A 40 10.88 10.31 6.95
C SER A 40 9.80 9.31 7.34
N PHE A 41 8.57 9.78 7.47
CA PHE A 41 7.49 8.89 7.80
C PHE A 41 7.24 7.89 6.68
N ALA A 42 7.34 8.32 5.43
CA ALA A 42 7.12 7.41 4.31
C ALA A 42 8.15 6.29 4.30
N HIS A 43 9.42 6.61 4.55
CA HIS A 43 10.44 5.58 4.60
C HIS A 43 10.19 4.60 5.75
N ALA A 44 9.80 5.13 6.90
CA ALA A 44 9.50 4.26 8.04
C ALA A 44 8.30 3.38 7.74
N ALA A 45 7.28 3.95 7.11
CA ALA A 45 6.08 3.18 6.77
C ALA A 45 6.42 2.08 5.77
N LEU A 46 7.27 2.38 4.80
CA LEU A 46 7.69 1.37 3.84
C LEU A 46 8.42 0.23 4.53
N SER A 47 9.34 0.56 5.43
CA SER A 47 10.07 -0.47 6.16
C SER A 47 9.13 -1.33 6.98
N ALA A 48 8.18 -0.70 7.67
CA ALA A 48 7.23 -1.45 8.49
C ALA A 48 6.36 -2.34 7.61
N ALA A 49 5.92 -1.82 6.47
CA ALA A 49 5.08 -2.60 5.57
C ALA A 49 5.84 -3.81 5.03
N LEU A 50 7.10 -3.61 4.65
CA LEU A 50 7.88 -4.72 4.13
C LEU A 50 8.10 -5.79 5.20
N ARG A 51 8.31 -5.37 6.45
CA ARG A 51 8.44 -6.34 7.52
C ARG A 51 7.18 -7.18 7.68
N GLU A 52 6.02 -6.53 7.61
CA GLU A 52 4.76 -7.28 7.72
C GLU A 52 4.60 -8.25 6.58
N LEU A 53 4.95 -7.83 5.37
CA LEU A 53 4.81 -8.70 4.22
C LEU A 53 5.78 -9.89 4.30
N VAL A 54 7.01 -9.63 4.73
CA VAL A 54 7.97 -10.72 4.87
C VAL A 54 7.51 -11.71 5.94
N ALA A 55 6.96 -11.20 7.04
CA ALA A 55 6.45 -12.08 8.07
C ALA A 55 5.33 -12.98 7.55
N ALA A 56 4.50 -12.44 6.64
CA ALA A 56 3.37 -13.20 6.12
C ALA A 56 3.76 -14.13 4.98
N TYR A 57 4.66 -13.69 4.11
CA TYR A 57 4.90 -14.41 2.85
C TYR A 57 6.34 -14.84 2.64
N GLY A 58 7.27 -14.38 3.47
CA GLY A 58 8.67 -14.75 3.32
C GLY A 58 9.43 -13.82 2.41
N GLU A 59 10.75 -13.88 2.53
CA GLU A 59 11.62 -12.95 1.81
C GLU A 59 11.51 -13.10 0.31
N GLU A 60 11.46 -14.35 -0.19
CA GLU A 60 11.49 -14.54 -1.63
C GLU A 60 10.24 -14.00 -2.31
N SER A 61 9.09 -14.26 -1.70
CA SER A 61 7.84 -13.75 -2.27
C SER A 61 7.83 -12.23 -2.31
N VAL A 62 8.30 -11.61 -1.23
CA VAL A 62 8.31 -10.16 -1.19
C VAL A 62 9.34 -9.60 -2.16
N ALA A 63 10.48 -10.26 -2.31
CA ALA A 63 11.47 -9.82 -3.28
C ALA A 63 10.90 -9.88 -4.70
N ASP A 64 10.18 -10.97 -5.01
CA ASP A 64 9.54 -11.07 -6.32
C ASP A 64 8.55 -9.94 -6.54
N PHE A 65 7.75 -9.66 -5.53
CA PHE A 65 6.82 -8.54 -5.62
C PHE A 65 7.56 -7.23 -5.84
N ALA A 66 8.64 -7.02 -5.10
CA ALA A 66 9.38 -5.76 -5.17
C ALA A 66 10.04 -5.57 -6.53
N GLU A 67 10.37 -6.65 -7.21
CA GLU A 67 11.01 -6.55 -8.51
C GLU A 67 10.11 -5.90 -9.55
N HIS A 68 8.82 -5.94 -9.33
CA HIS A 68 7.88 -5.33 -10.25
C HIS A 68 7.62 -3.86 -9.96
N LEU A 69 8.11 -3.37 -8.82
CA LEU A 69 7.85 -1.99 -8.42
C LEU A 69 8.50 -0.97 -9.34
N PRO A 70 9.73 -1.18 -9.82
CA PRO A 70 10.30 -0.15 -10.70
C PRO A 70 9.46 0.17 -11.92
N ALA A 71 8.91 -0.88 -12.57
CA ALA A 71 8.06 -0.62 -13.73
C ALA A 71 6.80 0.11 -13.35
N ARG A 72 6.20 -0.26 -12.23
CA ARG A 72 4.98 0.41 -11.77
C ARG A 72 5.24 1.87 -11.42
N LEU A 73 6.39 2.14 -10.84
CA LEU A 73 6.75 3.51 -10.53
C LEU A 73 6.91 4.34 -11.80
N ARG A 74 7.58 3.76 -12.80
CA ARG A 74 7.85 4.51 -14.02
C ARG A 74 6.61 4.73 -14.86
N THR A 75 5.63 3.83 -14.78
CA THR A 75 4.40 4.01 -15.53
C THR A 75 3.48 5.04 -14.89
N GLY A 76 3.83 5.56 -13.73
CA GLY A 76 3.03 6.58 -13.08
C GLY A 76 1.91 6.06 -12.22
N GLU A 77 1.94 4.77 -11.89
CA GLU A 77 0.87 4.19 -11.09
C GLU A 77 0.71 4.93 -9.76
N PHE A 78 1.80 5.43 -9.19
CA PHE A 78 1.76 6.08 -7.89
C PHE A 78 1.83 7.60 -7.99
N SER A 79 1.72 8.14 -9.20
CA SER A 79 1.78 9.58 -9.36
C SER A 79 0.48 10.20 -8.88
N THR A 80 0.61 11.25 -8.09
CA THR A 80 -0.56 11.89 -7.50
C THR A 80 -0.86 13.22 -8.14
N LYS A 81 -0.01 13.68 -9.08
CA LYS A 81 -0.21 14.96 -9.70
C LYS A 81 -0.38 14.81 -11.18
N ALA A 82 -1.08 15.76 -11.76
CA ALA A 82 -1.19 15.78 -13.19
C ALA A 82 0.19 15.96 -13.81
N ARG A 83 0.38 15.38 -14.96
CA ARG A 83 1.63 15.54 -15.67
C ARG A 83 1.81 16.94 -16.16
N HIS A 84 3.00 17.32 -16.22
CA HIS A 84 3.32 18.63 -16.76
C HIS A 84 4.20 18.52 -17.97
#